data_afd43df9ca48a5c8ba1b4eed048e0768
#
_entry.id   afd43df9ca48a5c8ba1b4eed048e0768
#
_cell.length_a   1.000
_cell.length_b   1.000
_cell.length_c   1.000
_cell.angle_alpha   90.00
_cell.angle_beta   90.00
_cell.angle_gamma   90.00
#
_symmetry.space_group_name_H-M   'P 1'
#
loop_
_entity.id
_entity.type
_entity.pdbx_description
1 polymer ?
#
loop_
_entity_poly.entity_id
_entity_poly.type
_entity_poly.pdbx_seq_one_letter_code
_entity_poly.pdbx_strand_id
1 'polypeptide(L)'
;NNVVALPYGNPDEKLLKSIAPSELKFYSLYAQTQLQEFLQRPVSAQNGWGKGSSRLSNQFIYSYSQNRRLLTGLSTITTSDEIFQARARLGIVMNPLLSREDRAYYSYNQSAAVKALSNRLRVIPGRYQITSTTAKLPITLVNNFDTASVVNVSLIPMNSRMQVENLNNITVAPKSRQQILVPVDVIAPGSTLVLAQLMNSKGQLVGEVSKLNLTATIIDSRVAWFTTGAAVLLFLGAVTQSVRRVRRARK
;
A
#
# COMPACT_ATOMS: atom_id res chain seq x y z
N ASN A 1 22.80 -40.63 14.13
CA ASN A 1 22.98 -39.23 14.52
C ASN A 1 21.64 -38.52 14.52
N ASN A 2 21.14 -38.18 15.72
CA ASN A 2 19.91 -37.42 15.87
C ASN A 2 20.20 -35.95 15.55
N VAL A 3 19.61 -35.45 14.47
CA VAL A 3 19.64 -34.03 14.11
C VAL A 3 18.34 -33.41 14.59
N VAL A 4 18.43 -32.26 15.24
CA VAL A 4 17.28 -31.49 15.72
C VAL A 4 17.30 -30.07 15.14
N ALA A 5 16.16 -29.55 14.82
CA ALA A 5 16.00 -28.18 14.34
C ALA A 5 15.74 -27.23 15.52
N LEU A 6 16.60 -26.23 15.68
CA LEU A 6 16.36 -25.10 16.57
C LEU A 6 15.47 -24.07 15.85
N PRO A 7 14.72 -23.22 16.57
CA PRO A 7 14.01 -22.12 15.96
C PRO A 7 14.95 -21.24 15.14
N TYR A 8 14.54 -20.85 13.93
CA TYR A 8 15.37 -20.07 13.03
C TYR A 8 15.85 -18.76 13.68
N GLY A 9 17.17 -18.53 13.64
CA GLY A 9 17.81 -17.38 14.29
C GLY A 9 18.03 -17.57 15.80
N ASN A 10 17.63 -18.68 16.40
CA ASN A 10 17.73 -18.95 17.84
C ASN A 10 17.24 -17.77 18.71
N PRO A 11 16.02 -17.29 18.53
CA PRO A 11 15.51 -16.13 19.22
C PRO A 11 15.27 -16.37 20.70
N ASP A 12 15.26 -15.30 21.51
CA ASP A 12 14.87 -15.35 22.91
C ASP A 12 13.41 -15.82 23.07
N GLU A 13 13.25 -17.07 23.51
CA GLU A 13 11.95 -17.71 23.62
C GLU A 13 11.05 -17.01 24.66
N LYS A 14 11.62 -16.59 25.81
CA LYS A 14 10.87 -15.91 26.88
C LYS A 14 10.33 -14.57 26.39
N LEU A 15 11.17 -13.80 25.72
CA LEU A 15 10.78 -12.50 25.16
C LEU A 15 9.73 -12.68 24.07
N LEU A 16 9.94 -13.60 23.12
CA LEU A 16 8.97 -13.82 22.04
C LEU A 16 7.62 -14.35 22.54
N LYS A 17 7.58 -15.17 23.58
CA LYS A 17 6.32 -15.59 24.21
C LYS A 17 5.51 -14.41 24.71
N SER A 18 6.16 -13.31 25.14
CA SER A 18 5.47 -12.13 25.63
C SER A 18 5.02 -11.16 24.54
N ILE A 19 5.81 -11.00 23.45
CA ILE A 19 5.56 -9.96 22.44
C ILE A 19 5.02 -10.51 21.10
N ALA A 20 5.32 -11.76 20.77
CA ALA A 20 4.97 -12.38 19.49
C ALA A 20 4.93 -13.91 19.53
N PRO A 21 4.06 -14.54 20.32
CA PRO A 21 4.06 -16.00 20.51
C PRO A 21 3.83 -16.80 19.22
N SER A 22 3.07 -16.26 18.27
CA SER A 22 2.86 -16.89 16.96
C SER A 22 4.13 -16.95 16.12
N GLU A 23 5.05 -16.00 16.28
CA GLU A 23 6.30 -15.99 15.55
C GLU A 23 7.28 -17.05 16.05
N LEU A 24 7.28 -17.34 17.31
CA LEU A 24 8.12 -18.43 17.85
C LEU A 24 7.75 -19.76 17.20
N LYS A 25 6.44 -20.04 17.08
CA LYS A 25 5.95 -21.24 16.36
C LYS A 25 6.38 -21.22 14.88
N PHE A 26 6.27 -20.06 14.24
CA PHE A 26 6.68 -19.90 12.85
C PHE A 26 8.19 -20.15 12.68
N TYR A 27 9.07 -19.60 13.53
CA TYR A 27 10.52 -19.81 13.45
C TYR A 27 10.91 -21.29 13.66
N SER A 28 10.23 -21.98 14.56
CA SER A 28 10.46 -23.42 14.79
C SER A 28 10.04 -24.24 13.57
N LEU A 29 8.85 -24.01 13.03
CA LEU A 29 8.34 -24.72 11.87
C LEU A 29 9.18 -24.43 10.61
N TYR A 30 9.53 -23.18 10.38
CA TYR A 30 10.34 -22.77 9.23
C TYR A 30 11.72 -23.46 9.25
N ALA A 31 12.42 -23.44 10.39
CA ALA A 31 13.72 -24.10 10.52
C ALA A 31 13.62 -25.61 10.34
N GLN A 32 12.60 -26.24 10.91
CA GLN A 32 12.36 -27.66 10.76
C GLN A 32 12.13 -28.05 9.29
N THR A 33 11.27 -27.31 8.58
CA THR A 33 10.99 -27.56 7.16
C THR A 33 12.25 -27.40 6.31
N GLN A 34 12.99 -26.31 6.48
CA GLN A 34 14.22 -26.07 5.73
C GLN A 34 15.29 -27.15 5.98
N LEU A 35 15.43 -27.59 7.23
CA LEU A 35 16.40 -28.62 7.57
C LEU A 35 15.97 -30.01 7.06
N GLN A 36 14.67 -30.31 7.06
CA GLN A 36 14.12 -31.56 6.48
C GLN A 36 14.33 -31.59 4.96
N GLU A 37 14.07 -30.48 4.27
CA GLU A 37 14.33 -30.37 2.82
C GLU A 37 15.81 -30.56 2.50
N PHE A 38 16.70 -29.92 3.26
CA PHE A 38 18.14 -30.05 3.04
C PHE A 38 18.67 -31.46 3.29
N LEU A 39 18.21 -32.09 4.37
CA LEU A 39 18.70 -33.43 4.78
C LEU A 39 17.96 -34.59 4.13
N GLN A 40 16.85 -34.30 3.41
CA GLN A 40 15.96 -35.29 2.79
C GLN A 40 15.49 -36.39 3.77
N ARG A 41 15.32 -36.01 5.05
CA ARG A 41 14.85 -36.91 6.12
C ARG A 41 14.09 -36.14 7.20
N PRO A 42 13.21 -36.82 7.97
CA PRO A 42 12.49 -36.18 9.08
C PRO A 42 13.48 -35.67 10.16
N VAL A 43 13.17 -34.47 10.68
CA VAL A 43 13.92 -33.80 11.73
C VAL A 43 12.97 -33.39 12.84
N SER A 44 13.35 -33.61 14.09
CA SER A 44 12.60 -33.17 15.26
C SER A 44 12.88 -31.70 15.55
N ALA A 45 11.86 -30.96 15.96
CA ALA A 45 12.02 -29.60 16.48
C ALA A 45 12.47 -29.62 17.93
N GLN A 46 13.33 -28.69 18.33
CA GLN A 46 13.79 -28.50 19.70
C GLN A 46 13.67 -27.03 20.08
N ASN A 47 13.50 -26.73 21.36
CA ASN A 47 13.56 -25.37 21.87
C ASN A 47 14.93 -24.74 21.63
N GLY A 48 14.96 -23.40 21.50
CA GLY A 48 16.20 -22.66 21.29
C GLY A 48 17.20 -22.82 22.44
N TRP A 49 18.48 -22.62 22.11
CA TRP A 49 19.57 -22.60 23.07
C TRP A 49 19.83 -21.15 23.46
N GLY A 50 19.99 -20.90 24.71
CA GLY A 50 20.23 -19.57 25.24
C GLY A 50 19.05 -19.12 26.08
N LYS A 51 19.09 -19.50 27.34
CA LYS A 51 18.13 -19.11 28.37
C LYS A 51 18.37 -17.69 28.92
N GLY A 52 19.14 -16.86 28.20
CA GLY A 52 19.37 -15.48 28.58
C GLY A 52 18.14 -14.63 28.32
N SER A 53 17.66 -13.89 29.29
CA SER A 53 16.76 -12.78 29.03
C SER A 53 17.57 -11.64 28.40
N SER A 54 17.57 -11.54 27.09
CA SER A 54 18.16 -10.39 26.43
C SER A 54 17.35 -9.16 26.80
N ARG A 55 17.95 -8.22 27.52
CA ARG A 55 17.38 -6.88 27.69
C ARG A 55 17.55 -6.12 26.37
N LEU A 56 16.63 -6.36 25.45
CA LEU A 56 16.59 -5.57 24.23
C LEU A 56 16.13 -4.16 24.53
N SER A 57 16.78 -3.19 23.89
CA SER A 57 16.28 -1.80 23.95
C SER A 57 14.91 -1.69 23.31
N ASN A 58 14.10 -0.77 23.79
CA ASN A 58 12.77 -0.49 23.22
C ASN A 58 12.83 -0.19 21.72
N GLN A 59 13.91 0.40 21.25
CA GLN A 59 14.12 0.67 19.82
C GLN A 59 14.16 -0.61 18.98
N PHE A 60 14.89 -1.63 19.42
CA PHE A 60 14.95 -2.91 18.70
C PHE A 60 13.63 -3.67 18.75
N ILE A 61 12.94 -3.65 19.90
CA ILE A 61 11.61 -4.26 20.05
C ILE A 61 10.60 -3.55 19.14
N TYR A 62 10.65 -2.24 19.06
CA TYR A 62 9.78 -1.45 18.18
C TYR A 62 10.05 -1.76 16.71
N SER A 63 11.32 -1.71 16.27
CA SER A 63 11.72 -2.03 14.89
C SER A 63 11.30 -3.46 14.50
N TYR A 64 11.58 -4.44 15.35
CA TYR A 64 11.13 -5.81 15.16
C TYR A 64 9.60 -5.89 14.99
N SER A 65 8.86 -5.26 15.88
CA SER A 65 7.39 -5.31 15.89
C SER A 65 6.79 -4.67 14.64
N GLN A 66 7.35 -3.56 14.15
CA GLN A 66 6.92 -2.92 12.92
C GLN A 66 7.21 -3.80 11.70
N ASN A 67 8.44 -4.28 11.56
CA ASN A 67 8.83 -5.15 10.46
C ASN A 67 8.02 -6.45 10.44
N ARG A 68 7.78 -7.04 11.61
CA ARG A 68 6.94 -8.22 11.76
C ARG A 68 5.50 -7.97 11.28
N ARG A 69 4.88 -6.87 11.71
CA ARG A 69 3.51 -6.52 11.30
C ARG A 69 3.39 -6.36 9.79
N LEU A 70 4.35 -5.69 9.17
CA LEU A 70 4.38 -5.52 7.70
C LEU A 70 4.50 -6.88 7.00
N LEU A 71 5.45 -7.71 7.40
CA LEU A 71 5.65 -9.03 6.77
C LEU A 71 4.48 -9.98 7.00
N THR A 72 3.90 -10.00 8.21
CA THR A 72 2.70 -10.81 8.46
C THR A 72 1.49 -10.28 7.68
N GLY A 73 1.36 -8.98 7.52
CA GLY A 73 0.35 -8.36 6.64
C GLY A 73 0.55 -8.78 5.18
N LEU A 74 1.77 -8.68 4.65
CA LEU A 74 2.11 -9.11 3.29
C LEU A 74 1.84 -10.61 3.08
N SER A 75 2.18 -11.47 4.04
CA SER A 75 1.95 -12.92 3.94
C SER A 75 0.47 -13.32 3.91
N THR A 76 -0.45 -12.42 4.24
CA THR A 76 -1.89 -12.68 4.11
C THR A 76 -2.46 -12.35 2.72
N ILE A 77 -1.71 -11.66 1.89
CA ILE A 77 -2.15 -11.22 0.55
C ILE A 77 -1.40 -11.91 -0.58
N THR A 78 -0.23 -12.47 -0.31
CA THR A 78 0.60 -13.17 -1.30
C THR A 78 1.45 -14.26 -0.62
N THR A 79 1.73 -15.35 -1.35
CA THR A 79 2.46 -16.53 -0.85
C THR A 79 3.93 -16.55 -1.30
N SER A 80 4.55 -15.39 -1.45
CA SER A 80 5.94 -15.28 -1.92
C SER A 80 6.93 -15.81 -0.87
N ASP A 81 7.84 -16.70 -1.29
CA ASP A 81 8.89 -17.26 -0.44
C ASP A 81 9.82 -16.21 0.15
N GLU A 82 10.06 -15.12 -0.58
CA GLU A 82 10.88 -14.02 -0.09
C GLU A 82 10.31 -13.35 1.17
N ILE A 83 8.97 -13.30 1.29
CA ILE A 83 8.30 -12.77 2.49
C ILE A 83 8.53 -13.72 3.66
N PHE A 84 8.40 -15.05 3.44
CA PHE A 84 8.65 -16.05 4.49
C PHE A 84 10.11 -16.03 4.94
N GLN A 85 11.07 -15.95 4.01
CA GLN A 85 12.48 -15.81 4.32
C GLN A 85 12.79 -14.52 5.10
N ALA A 86 12.27 -13.38 4.66
CA ALA A 86 12.44 -12.10 5.37
C ALA A 86 11.85 -12.16 6.79
N ARG A 87 10.68 -12.79 6.95
CA ARG A 87 10.04 -13.00 8.24
C ARG A 87 10.87 -13.90 9.14
N ALA A 88 11.43 -15.00 8.62
CA ALA A 88 12.32 -15.88 9.36
C ALA A 88 13.58 -15.16 9.86
N ARG A 89 14.20 -14.34 9.00
CA ARG A 89 15.40 -13.58 9.34
C ARG A 89 15.19 -12.59 10.49
N LEU A 90 13.96 -12.14 10.77
CA LEU A 90 13.67 -11.33 11.95
C LEU A 90 13.98 -12.07 13.26
N GLY A 91 13.91 -13.41 13.27
CA GLY A 91 14.31 -14.23 14.42
C GLY A 91 15.76 -14.01 14.84
N ILE A 92 16.65 -13.70 13.89
CA ILE A 92 18.08 -13.44 14.19
C ILE A 92 18.23 -12.21 15.08
N VAL A 93 17.49 -11.14 14.82
CA VAL A 93 17.56 -9.90 15.64
C VAL A 93 17.18 -10.16 17.09
N MET A 94 16.33 -11.16 17.32
CA MET A 94 15.86 -11.56 18.65
C MET A 94 16.77 -12.58 19.35
N ASN A 95 17.90 -12.95 18.76
CA ASN A 95 18.86 -13.89 19.37
C ASN A 95 19.54 -13.24 20.60
N PRO A 96 19.45 -13.86 21.79
CA PRO A 96 20.06 -13.32 23.01
C PRO A 96 21.58 -13.26 23.00
N LEU A 97 22.22 -14.07 22.14
CA LEU A 97 23.69 -14.20 22.06
C LEU A 97 24.33 -13.16 21.11
N LEU A 98 23.53 -12.38 20.36
CA LEU A 98 24.08 -11.35 19.49
C LEU A 98 24.67 -10.20 20.28
N SER A 99 25.84 -9.71 19.82
CA SER A 99 26.40 -8.44 20.26
C SER A 99 25.43 -7.27 19.94
N ARG A 100 25.62 -6.13 20.59
CA ARG A 100 24.83 -4.93 20.30
C ARG A 100 25.08 -4.43 18.87
N GLU A 101 26.28 -4.52 18.39
CA GLU A 101 26.71 -4.09 17.05
C GLU A 101 26.12 -4.99 15.96
N ASP A 102 26.26 -6.31 16.09
CA ASP A 102 25.66 -7.27 15.15
C ASP A 102 24.15 -7.11 15.11
N ARG A 103 23.50 -6.94 16.25
CA ARG A 103 22.06 -6.74 16.33
C ARG A 103 21.64 -5.46 15.61
N ALA A 104 22.38 -4.36 15.76
CA ALA A 104 22.12 -3.12 15.04
C ALA A 104 22.25 -3.31 13.53
N TYR A 105 23.32 -4.00 13.09
CA TYR A 105 23.54 -4.34 11.68
C TYR A 105 22.40 -5.18 11.10
N TYR A 106 22.02 -6.29 11.75
CA TYR A 106 20.91 -7.12 11.30
C TYR A 106 19.57 -6.38 11.32
N SER A 107 19.28 -5.59 12.34
CA SER A 107 18.04 -4.82 12.45
C SER A 107 17.92 -3.79 11.32
N TYR A 108 19.01 -3.08 11.00
CA TYR A 108 19.04 -2.13 9.89
C TYR A 108 18.80 -2.83 8.54
N ASN A 109 19.55 -3.88 8.25
CA ASN A 109 19.43 -4.61 6.98
C ASN A 109 18.04 -5.25 6.82
N GLN A 110 17.46 -5.80 7.90
CA GLN A 110 16.10 -6.34 7.86
C GLN A 110 15.06 -5.25 7.61
N SER A 111 15.20 -4.08 8.23
CA SER A 111 14.28 -2.96 7.97
C SER A 111 14.34 -2.50 6.52
N ALA A 112 15.53 -2.43 5.94
CA ALA A 112 15.72 -2.11 4.52
C ALA A 112 15.08 -3.16 3.59
N ALA A 113 15.29 -4.44 3.89
CA ALA A 113 14.70 -5.54 3.14
C ALA A 113 13.15 -5.55 3.21
N VAL A 114 12.59 -5.34 4.41
CA VAL A 114 11.14 -5.24 4.61
C VAL A 114 10.55 -4.07 3.84
N LYS A 115 11.21 -2.92 3.86
CA LYS A 115 10.81 -1.75 3.07
C LYS A 115 10.83 -2.05 1.56
N ALA A 116 11.88 -2.70 1.07
CA ALA A 116 11.97 -3.11 -0.33
C ALA A 116 10.85 -4.08 -0.73
N LEU A 117 10.52 -5.06 0.12
CA LEU A 117 9.40 -5.99 -0.09
C LEU A 117 8.04 -5.26 -0.08
N SER A 118 7.84 -4.34 0.85
CA SER A 118 6.61 -3.54 0.93
C SER A 118 6.37 -2.72 -0.35
N ASN A 119 7.43 -2.27 -1.01
CA ASN A 119 7.35 -1.49 -2.24
C ASN A 119 7.08 -2.34 -3.50
N ARG A 120 7.13 -3.67 -3.40
CA ARG A 120 6.80 -4.55 -4.53
C ARG A 120 5.32 -4.52 -4.89
N LEU A 121 4.46 -4.26 -3.92
CA LEU A 121 3.04 -4.07 -4.14
C LEU A 121 2.66 -2.63 -3.79
N ARG A 122 2.22 -1.86 -4.78
CA ARG A 122 1.92 -0.45 -4.61
C ARG A 122 0.93 0.09 -5.62
N VAL A 123 0.31 1.21 -5.29
CA VAL A 123 -0.40 2.07 -6.24
C VAL A 123 0.61 3.05 -6.84
N ILE A 124 0.57 3.28 -8.15
CA ILE A 124 1.40 4.30 -8.78
C ILE A 124 0.86 5.69 -8.43
N PRO A 125 1.69 6.60 -7.88
CA PRO A 125 1.30 7.99 -7.68
C PRO A 125 0.91 8.66 -9.00
N GLY A 126 -0.05 9.58 -8.98
CA GLY A 126 -0.51 10.23 -10.20
C GLY A 126 -1.13 11.59 -10.00
N ARG A 127 -1.29 12.31 -11.10
CA ARG A 127 -2.04 13.58 -11.18
C ARG A 127 -3.17 13.40 -12.18
N TYR A 128 -4.37 13.79 -11.81
CA TYR A 128 -5.57 13.57 -12.60
C TYR A 128 -6.39 14.84 -12.68
N GLN A 129 -6.92 15.11 -13.86
CA GLN A 129 -7.89 16.19 -14.08
C GLN A 129 -9.26 15.59 -14.31
N ILE A 130 -10.26 16.13 -13.61
CA ILE A 130 -11.66 15.71 -13.69
C ILE A 130 -12.47 16.93 -14.16
N THR A 131 -13.20 16.75 -15.25
CA THR A 131 -13.99 17.83 -15.89
C THR A 131 -15.50 17.64 -15.76
N SER A 132 -15.92 16.52 -15.13
CA SER A 132 -17.30 16.14 -14.91
C SER A 132 -17.61 15.98 -13.42
N THR A 133 -18.88 16.01 -13.04
CA THR A 133 -19.34 15.79 -11.66
C THR A 133 -19.11 14.34 -11.21
N THR A 134 -19.13 13.38 -12.15
CA THR A 134 -18.84 11.97 -11.91
C THR A 134 -17.76 11.52 -12.88
N ALA A 135 -16.80 10.74 -12.42
CA ALA A 135 -15.71 10.23 -13.25
C ALA A 135 -15.26 8.82 -12.78
N LYS A 136 -14.59 8.11 -13.67
CA LYS A 136 -13.88 6.87 -13.33
C LYS A 136 -12.38 7.13 -13.38
N LEU A 137 -11.75 7.15 -12.22
CA LEU A 137 -10.32 7.42 -12.07
C LEU A 137 -9.50 6.17 -12.41
N PRO A 138 -8.63 6.19 -13.43
CA PRO A 138 -7.77 5.06 -13.78
C PRO A 138 -6.53 5.05 -12.87
N ILE A 139 -6.54 4.26 -11.80
CA ILE A 139 -5.36 4.05 -10.97
C ILE A 139 -4.65 2.77 -11.35
N THR A 140 -3.32 2.74 -11.22
CA THR A 140 -2.51 1.59 -11.57
C THR A 140 -1.95 0.92 -10.33
N LEU A 141 -2.25 -0.37 -10.16
CA LEU A 141 -1.65 -1.25 -9.19
C LEU A 141 -0.45 -1.96 -9.81
N VAL A 142 0.62 -2.11 -9.05
CA VAL A 142 1.81 -2.85 -9.44
C VAL A 142 2.05 -3.98 -8.47
N ASN A 143 2.18 -5.19 -8.98
CA ASN A 143 2.61 -6.37 -8.23
C ASN A 143 3.94 -6.89 -8.84
N ASN A 144 5.04 -6.71 -8.13
CA ASN A 144 6.36 -7.20 -8.50
C ASN A 144 6.72 -8.53 -7.81
N PHE A 145 5.77 -9.17 -7.11
CA PHE A 145 5.94 -10.53 -6.59
C PHE A 145 5.76 -11.57 -7.70
N ASP A 146 6.33 -12.74 -7.50
CA ASP A 146 6.21 -13.90 -8.41
C ASP A 146 4.85 -14.61 -8.28
N THR A 147 4.05 -14.23 -7.30
CA THR A 147 2.74 -14.78 -6.99
C THR A 147 1.66 -13.71 -7.10
N ALA A 148 0.43 -14.12 -7.36
CA ALA A 148 -0.71 -13.22 -7.34
C ALA A 148 -0.94 -12.64 -5.94
N SER A 149 -1.46 -11.41 -5.89
CA SER A 149 -1.76 -10.72 -4.63
C SER A 149 -3.21 -10.29 -4.61
N VAL A 150 -3.90 -10.53 -3.48
CA VAL A 150 -5.29 -10.10 -3.27
C VAL A 150 -5.32 -8.99 -2.24
N VAL A 151 -5.79 -7.80 -2.64
CA VAL A 151 -5.77 -6.60 -1.81
C VAL A 151 -7.07 -5.82 -1.84
N ASN A 152 -7.30 -5.06 -0.78
CA ASN A 152 -8.28 -3.99 -0.74
C ASN A 152 -7.58 -2.67 -1.00
N VAL A 153 -8.18 -1.80 -1.81
CA VAL A 153 -7.67 -0.47 -2.12
C VAL A 153 -8.52 0.54 -1.38
N SER A 154 -7.96 1.19 -0.37
CA SER A 154 -8.60 2.27 0.37
C SER A 154 -8.11 3.61 -0.15
N LEU A 155 -9.05 4.49 -0.49
CA LEU A 155 -8.79 5.80 -1.08
C LEU A 155 -9.38 6.87 -0.17
N ILE A 156 -8.51 7.64 0.47
CA ILE A 156 -8.88 8.60 1.50
C ILE A 156 -8.65 10.02 0.97
N PRO A 157 -9.71 10.76 0.57
CA PRO A 157 -9.59 12.15 0.20
C PRO A 157 -9.29 13.02 1.44
N MET A 158 -8.35 13.95 1.31
CA MET A 158 -7.93 14.82 2.41
C MET A 158 -8.85 16.02 2.63
N ASN A 159 -9.86 16.19 1.77
CA ASN A 159 -10.91 17.18 1.94
C ASN A 159 -12.24 16.69 1.34
N SER A 160 -13.35 17.36 1.65
CA SER A 160 -14.71 16.97 1.25
C SER A 160 -15.10 17.43 -0.17
N ARG A 161 -14.16 17.87 -1.01
CA ARG A 161 -14.48 18.32 -2.38
C ARG A 161 -14.78 17.16 -3.33
N MET A 162 -14.29 15.98 -3.00
CA MET A 162 -14.47 14.77 -3.79
C MET A 162 -14.76 13.60 -2.87
N GLN A 163 -15.62 12.71 -3.31
CA GLN A 163 -15.88 11.42 -2.71
C GLN A 163 -15.29 10.35 -3.63
N VAL A 164 -14.54 9.40 -3.06
CA VAL A 164 -13.85 8.34 -3.80
C VAL A 164 -14.24 7.00 -3.19
N GLU A 165 -14.63 6.05 -4.01
CA GLU A 165 -15.01 4.73 -3.53
C GLU A 165 -13.78 3.84 -3.24
N ASN A 166 -13.90 3.01 -2.20
CA ASN A 166 -12.93 1.97 -1.91
C ASN A 166 -13.23 0.71 -2.73
N LEU A 167 -12.18 -0.02 -3.10
CA LEU A 167 -12.32 -1.28 -3.84
C LEU A 167 -11.82 -2.44 -3.00
N ASN A 168 -12.57 -3.53 -2.97
CA ASN A 168 -12.24 -4.71 -2.18
C ASN A 168 -11.93 -5.93 -3.08
N ASN A 169 -11.10 -6.83 -2.57
CA ASN A 169 -10.76 -8.11 -3.19
C ASN A 169 -10.21 -8.00 -4.61
N ILE A 170 -9.34 -7.02 -4.85
CA ILE A 170 -8.68 -6.86 -6.13
C ILE A 170 -7.53 -7.86 -6.24
N THR A 171 -7.62 -8.76 -7.21
CA THR A 171 -6.54 -9.70 -7.52
C THR A 171 -5.61 -9.07 -8.55
N VAL A 172 -4.33 -8.93 -8.20
CA VAL A 172 -3.27 -8.43 -9.09
C VAL A 172 -2.36 -9.60 -9.47
N ALA A 173 -2.26 -9.90 -10.76
CA ALA A 173 -1.46 -11.02 -11.27
C ALA A 173 0.03 -10.88 -10.91
N PRO A 174 0.80 -11.99 -10.93
CA PRO A 174 2.25 -11.96 -10.70
C PRO A 174 2.96 -11.05 -11.71
N LYS A 175 4.01 -10.33 -11.28
CA LYS A 175 4.88 -9.49 -12.14
C LYS A 175 4.10 -8.58 -13.10
N SER A 176 2.97 -8.04 -12.65
CA SER A 176 2.05 -7.30 -13.51
C SER A 176 1.77 -5.88 -13.04
N ARG A 177 1.26 -5.09 -13.98
CA ARG A 177 0.67 -3.78 -13.75
C ARG A 177 -0.79 -3.85 -14.22
N GLN A 178 -1.70 -3.55 -13.33
CA GLN A 178 -3.13 -3.60 -13.60
C GLN A 178 -3.76 -2.23 -13.37
N GLN A 179 -4.45 -1.73 -14.37
CA GLN A 179 -5.25 -0.53 -14.24
C GLN A 179 -6.65 -0.90 -13.76
N ILE A 180 -7.11 -0.19 -12.74
CA ILE A 180 -8.48 -0.31 -12.20
C ILE A 180 -9.17 1.04 -12.26
N LEU A 181 -10.48 1.02 -12.48
CA LEU A 181 -11.30 2.22 -12.57
C LEU A 181 -12.03 2.44 -11.26
N VAL A 182 -11.74 3.56 -10.61
CA VAL A 182 -12.34 3.95 -9.33
C VAL A 182 -13.39 5.01 -9.55
N PRO A 183 -14.64 4.81 -9.12
CA PRO A 183 -15.65 5.86 -9.15
C PRO A 183 -15.26 7.04 -8.25
N VAL A 184 -15.43 8.25 -8.80
CA VAL A 184 -15.18 9.51 -8.09
C VAL A 184 -16.33 10.45 -8.36
N ASP A 185 -16.91 10.99 -7.28
CA ASP A 185 -17.93 12.04 -7.32
C ASP A 185 -17.32 13.37 -6.87
N VAL A 186 -17.49 14.40 -7.68
CA VAL A 186 -17.00 15.74 -7.40
C VAL A 186 -18.10 16.57 -6.79
N ILE A 187 -17.94 16.95 -5.52
CA ILE A 187 -18.86 17.77 -4.75
C ILE A 187 -18.61 19.25 -5.02
N ALA A 188 -17.33 19.64 -5.14
CA ALA A 188 -16.94 21.02 -5.42
C ALA A 188 -15.68 21.09 -6.28
N PRO A 189 -15.54 22.08 -7.18
CA PRO A 189 -14.34 22.29 -7.96
C PRO A 189 -13.11 22.59 -7.07
N GLY A 190 -11.92 22.27 -7.56
CA GLY A 190 -10.65 22.51 -6.89
C GLY A 190 -9.79 21.24 -6.78
N SER A 191 -8.71 21.34 -6.01
CA SER A 191 -7.73 20.26 -5.86
C SER A 191 -7.95 19.48 -4.58
N THR A 192 -7.75 18.16 -4.65
CA THR A 192 -7.83 17.21 -3.53
C THR A 192 -6.63 16.26 -3.60
N LEU A 193 -5.94 16.09 -2.49
CA LEU A 193 -4.99 15.01 -2.31
C LEU A 193 -5.76 13.77 -1.83
N VAL A 194 -5.60 12.64 -2.53
CA VAL A 194 -6.15 11.35 -2.12
C VAL A 194 -5.00 10.43 -1.73
N LEU A 195 -5.07 9.87 -0.51
CA LEU A 195 -4.14 8.86 -0.04
C LEU A 195 -4.63 7.48 -0.45
N ALA A 196 -3.90 6.82 -1.33
CA ALA A 196 -4.18 5.46 -1.76
C ALA A 196 -3.39 4.47 -0.90
N GLN A 197 -4.10 3.60 -0.21
CA GLN A 197 -3.58 2.60 0.70
C GLN A 197 -3.98 1.21 0.25
N LEU A 198 -3.03 0.27 0.27
CA LEU A 198 -3.33 -1.14 0.08
C LEU A 198 -3.49 -1.80 1.44
N MET A 199 -4.55 -2.57 1.60
CA MET A 199 -4.90 -3.26 2.84
C MET A 199 -5.16 -4.74 2.58
N ASN A 200 -4.91 -5.56 3.58
CA ASN A 200 -5.37 -6.95 3.57
C ASN A 200 -6.85 -7.05 3.97
N SER A 201 -7.40 -8.26 3.95
CA SER A 201 -8.80 -8.54 4.33
C SER A 201 -9.14 -8.16 5.78
N LYS A 202 -8.14 -7.97 6.64
CA LYS A 202 -8.30 -7.54 8.04
C LYS A 202 -8.15 -6.02 8.23
N GLY A 203 -8.03 -5.25 7.15
CA GLY A 203 -7.84 -3.79 7.20
C GLY A 203 -6.44 -3.36 7.63
N GLN A 204 -5.45 -4.24 7.63
CA GLN A 204 -4.07 -3.86 7.93
C GLN A 204 -3.40 -3.30 6.69
N LEU A 205 -2.68 -2.19 6.84
CA LEU A 205 -1.89 -1.57 5.79
C LEU A 205 -0.76 -2.52 5.34
N VAL A 206 -0.67 -2.73 4.02
CA VAL A 206 0.35 -3.56 3.39
C VAL A 206 1.01 -2.74 2.28
N GLY A 207 2.21 -2.28 2.51
CA GLY A 207 2.92 -1.41 1.56
C GLY A 207 2.92 0.06 1.96
N GLU A 208 3.46 0.88 1.08
CA GLU A 208 3.54 2.33 1.29
C GLU A 208 2.27 3.03 0.80
N VAL A 209 1.95 4.16 1.44
CA VAL A 209 0.83 5.02 1.05
C VAL A 209 1.22 5.83 -0.18
N SER A 210 0.42 5.74 -1.23
CA SER A 210 0.63 6.50 -2.47
C SER A 210 -0.23 7.77 -2.50
N LYS A 211 0.30 8.82 -3.11
CA LYS A 211 -0.38 10.13 -3.21
C LYS A 211 -0.93 10.32 -4.61
N LEU A 212 -2.24 10.56 -4.71
CA LEU A 212 -2.94 10.88 -5.95
C LEU A 212 -3.44 12.32 -5.85
N ASN A 213 -3.01 13.18 -6.76
CA ASN A 213 -3.46 14.57 -6.82
C ASN A 213 -4.60 14.67 -7.85
N LEU A 214 -5.79 14.97 -7.39
CA LEU A 214 -6.98 15.15 -8.22
C LEU A 214 -7.31 16.62 -8.29
N THR A 215 -7.54 17.13 -9.49
CA THR A 215 -8.01 18.51 -9.72
C THR A 215 -9.30 18.47 -10.52
N ALA A 216 -10.39 18.95 -9.95
CA ALA A 216 -11.68 19.09 -10.63
C ALA A 216 -11.87 20.51 -11.16
N THR A 217 -12.11 20.59 -12.46
CA THR A 217 -12.45 21.82 -13.17
C THR A 217 -13.83 21.65 -13.79
N ILE A 218 -14.87 21.78 -12.96
CA ILE A 218 -16.25 21.69 -13.41
C ILE A 218 -16.69 23.08 -13.82
N ILE A 219 -17.05 23.24 -15.09
CA ILE A 219 -17.72 24.43 -15.58
C ILE A 219 -19.23 24.23 -15.34
N ASP A 220 -19.80 25.03 -14.46
CA ASP A 220 -21.25 25.01 -14.23
C ASP A 220 -21.96 25.28 -15.57
N SER A 221 -22.77 24.33 -16.00
CA SER A 221 -23.56 24.45 -17.24
C SER A 221 -24.41 25.71 -17.25
N ARG A 222 -24.81 26.23 -16.08
CA ARG A 222 -25.55 27.50 -15.95
C ARG A 222 -24.72 28.66 -16.45
N VAL A 223 -23.40 28.70 -16.13
CA VAL A 223 -22.52 29.78 -16.63
C VAL A 223 -22.40 29.70 -18.15
N ALA A 224 -22.30 28.50 -18.73
CA ALA A 224 -22.31 28.34 -20.19
C ALA A 224 -23.61 28.84 -20.82
N TRP A 225 -24.76 28.54 -20.24
CA TRP A 225 -26.04 29.03 -20.71
C TRP A 225 -26.18 30.57 -20.61
N PHE A 226 -25.74 31.18 -19.50
CA PHE A 226 -25.76 32.63 -19.33
C PHE A 226 -24.82 33.33 -20.33
N THR A 227 -23.64 32.84 -20.54
CA THR A 227 -22.68 33.44 -21.49
C THR A 227 -23.14 33.27 -22.93
N THR A 228 -23.67 32.11 -23.30
CA THR A 228 -24.25 31.90 -24.64
C THR A 228 -25.47 32.75 -24.85
N GLY A 229 -26.39 32.85 -23.89
CA GLY A 229 -27.58 33.68 -23.95
C GLY A 229 -27.25 35.19 -24.10
N ALA A 230 -26.28 35.67 -23.30
CA ALA A 230 -25.80 37.04 -23.40
C ALA A 230 -25.14 37.31 -24.77
N ALA A 231 -24.34 36.40 -25.29
CA ALA A 231 -23.73 36.53 -26.62
C ALA A 231 -24.80 36.61 -27.75
N VAL A 232 -25.82 35.77 -27.69
CA VAL A 232 -26.96 35.81 -28.65
C VAL A 232 -27.73 37.13 -28.58
N LEU A 233 -28.01 37.61 -27.37
CA LEU A 233 -28.70 38.91 -27.20
C LEU A 233 -27.89 40.09 -27.75
N LEU A 234 -26.58 40.11 -27.48
CA LEU A 234 -25.66 41.12 -28.02
C LEU A 234 -25.58 41.05 -29.55
N PHE A 235 -25.53 39.85 -30.12
CA PHE A 235 -25.55 39.66 -31.58
C PHE A 235 -26.82 40.16 -32.20
N LEU A 236 -27.98 39.82 -31.67
CA LEU A 236 -29.28 40.31 -32.13
C LEU A 236 -29.41 41.85 -32.01
N GLY A 237 -28.89 42.40 -30.91
CA GLY A 237 -28.78 43.84 -30.71
C GLY A 237 -27.93 44.53 -31.79
N ALA A 238 -26.77 43.97 -32.10
CA ALA A 238 -25.87 44.48 -33.15
C ALA A 238 -26.50 44.39 -34.54
N VAL A 239 -27.18 43.29 -34.85
CA VAL A 239 -27.89 43.11 -36.13
C VAL A 239 -29.02 44.13 -36.27
N THR A 240 -29.88 44.32 -35.24
CA THR A 240 -30.96 45.28 -35.24
C THR A 240 -30.46 46.72 -35.39
N GLN A 241 -29.35 47.06 -34.72
CA GLN A 241 -28.71 48.37 -34.85
C GLN A 241 -28.13 48.59 -36.24
N SER A 242 -27.51 47.60 -36.84
CA SER A 242 -26.98 47.64 -38.21
C SER A 242 -28.10 47.84 -39.23
N VAL A 243 -29.19 47.10 -39.11
CA VAL A 243 -30.37 47.25 -39.98
C VAL A 243 -31.00 48.65 -39.85
N ARG A 244 -31.15 49.19 -38.63
CA ARG A 244 -31.62 50.55 -38.39
C ARG A 244 -30.72 51.61 -39.03
N ARG A 245 -29.39 51.42 -38.97
CA ARG A 245 -28.43 52.36 -39.56
C ARG A 245 -28.52 52.39 -41.10
N VAL A 246 -28.61 51.21 -41.72
CA VAL A 246 -28.75 51.05 -43.16
C VAL A 246 -30.08 51.64 -43.63
N ARG A 247 -31.19 51.43 -42.91
CA ARG A 247 -32.48 52.02 -43.22
C ARG A 247 -32.50 53.54 -43.10
N ARG A 248 -31.74 54.15 -42.15
CA ARG A 248 -31.63 55.62 -42.02
C ARG A 248 -30.71 56.23 -43.08
N ALA A 249 -29.76 55.50 -43.63
CA ALA A 249 -28.87 55.98 -44.70
C ALA A 249 -29.49 55.90 -46.09
N ARG A 250 -30.67 55.28 -46.23
CA ARG A 250 -31.44 55.19 -47.49
C ARG A 250 -32.62 56.18 -47.58
N LYS A 251 -32.82 57.04 -46.57
CA LYS A 251 -33.73 58.23 -46.62
C LYS A 251 -32.90 59.49 -46.75
#